data_9c2aff72505bf0700efb0d4640f5944c
#
_entry.id   9c2aff72505bf0700efb0d4640f5944c
#
_cell.length_a   1.000
_cell.length_b   1.000
_cell.length_c   1.000
_cell.angle_alpha   90.00
_cell.angle_beta   90.00
_cell.angle_gamma   90.00
#
_symmetry.space_group_name_H-M   'P 1'
#
loop_
_entity.id
_entity.type
_entity.pdbx_description
1 polymer ?
#
loop_
_entity_poly.entity_id
_entity_poly.type
_entity_poly.pdbx_seq_one_letter_code
_entity_poly.pdbx_strand_id
1 'polypeptide(L)'
;MSYPNYSRIKHPKYRKWLEDYVSNLLEKLGEKVVAILVFGSVASGKARFDEAHQSDIDILAVIKDLHPDYFERTISKAKIQGMSGVGVESVWYTPEEMTKIAERKPPYILDALIHGIIIYDTEQFMEKTATKLKEELKRKGVKETETAWKWPTKKTIEEIEF
;
A
#
# COMPACT_ATOMS: atom_id res chain seq x y z
N MET A 1 -21.11 2.04 6.58
CA MET A 1 -20.01 1.65 7.49
C MET A 1 -19.10 0.68 6.76
N SER A 2 -17.80 0.92 6.83
CA SER A 2 -16.82 0.05 6.17
C SER A 2 -16.33 -1.04 7.11
N TYR A 3 -16.18 -2.24 6.60
CA TYR A 3 -15.64 -3.38 7.32
C TYR A 3 -14.41 -3.94 6.59
N PRO A 4 -13.39 -4.42 7.33
CA PRO A 4 -12.25 -5.06 6.68
C PRO A 4 -12.66 -6.30 5.89
N ASN A 5 -12.03 -6.49 4.74
CA ASN A 5 -12.25 -7.64 3.88
C ASN A 5 -10.92 -8.33 3.58
N TYR A 6 -10.78 -9.55 4.06
CA TYR A 6 -9.56 -10.35 3.94
C TYR A 6 -9.66 -11.48 2.93
N SER A 7 -10.77 -11.57 2.19
CA SER A 7 -11.09 -12.72 1.32
C SER A 7 -10.05 -12.99 0.24
N ARG A 8 -9.32 -11.96 -0.20
CA ARG A 8 -8.28 -12.07 -1.23
C ARG A 8 -6.91 -12.49 -0.69
N ILE A 9 -6.71 -12.46 0.62
CA ILE A 9 -5.48 -12.96 1.25
C ILE A 9 -5.62 -14.48 1.40
N LYS A 10 -4.90 -15.23 0.56
CA LYS A 10 -5.10 -16.67 0.43
C LYS A 10 -4.45 -17.49 1.53
N HIS A 11 -3.28 -17.08 2.00
CA HIS A 11 -2.54 -17.83 3.01
C HIS A 11 -3.18 -17.63 4.40
N PRO A 12 -3.61 -18.73 5.08
CA PRO A 12 -4.38 -18.61 6.34
C PRO A 12 -3.63 -17.89 7.46
N LYS A 13 -2.32 -18.12 7.59
CA LYS A 13 -1.50 -17.49 8.63
C LYS A 13 -1.33 -15.98 8.38
N TYR A 14 -1.06 -15.59 7.15
CA TYR A 14 -0.99 -14.17 6.80
C TYR A 14 -2.33 -13.47 6.97
N ARG A 15 -3.41 -14.15 6.62
CA ARG A 15 -4.77 -13.63 6.87
C ARG A 15 -5.00 -13.38 8.35
N LYS A 16 -4.69 -14.35 9.22
CA LYS A 16 -4.86 -14.23 10.67
C LYS A 16 -4.02 -13.09 11.25
N TRP A 17 -2.76 -12.99 10.87
CA TRP A 17 -1.87 -11.92 11.33
C TRP A 17 -2.33 -10.55 10.86
N LEU A 18 -2.80 -10.47 9.62
CA LEU A 18 -3.35 -9.22 9.07
C LEU A 18 -4.63 -8.81 9.81
N GLU A 19 -5.50 -9.76 10.11
CA GLU A 19 -6.71 -9.52 10.93
C GLU A 19 -6.34 -8.95 12.30
N ASP A 20 -5.37 -9.53 12.97
CA ASP A 20 -4.88 -9.07 14.27
C ASP A 20 -4.29 -7.67 14.19
N TYR A 21 -3.45 -7.41 13.20
CA TYR A 21 -2.85 -6.08 12.99
C TYR A 21 -3.91 -5.02 12.71
N VAL A 22 -4.80 -5.29 11.77
CA VAL A 22 -5.86 -4.35 11.37
C VAL A 22 -6.82 -4.08 12.53
N SER A 23 -7.17 -5.11 13.29
CA SER A 23 -8.01 -4.96 14.47
C SER A 23 -7.36 -4.04 15.51
N ASN A 24 -6.07 -4.22 15.77
CA ASN A 24 -5.32 -3.36 16.68
C ASN A 24 -5.25 -1.91 16.18
N LEU A 25 -5.01 -1.74 14.88
CA LEU A 25 -4.95 -0.42 14.26
C LEU A 25 -6.29 0.31 14.38
N LEU A 26 -7.39 -0.36 14.05
CA LEU A 26 -8.73 0.20 14.13
C LEU A 26 -9.17 0.45 15.58
N GLU A 27 -8.80 -0.42 16.52
CA GLU A 27 -9.08 -0.22 17.93
C GLU A 27 -8.38 1.02 18.50
N LYS A 28 -7.11 1.22 18.14
CA LYS A 28 -6.30 2.32 18.65
C LYS A 28 -6.57 3.65 17.97
N LEU A 29 -6.77 3.66 16.66
CA LEU A 29 -6.91 4.88 15.87
C LEU A 29 -8.35 5.15 15.41
N GLY A 30 -9.20 4.13 15.40
CA GLY A 30 -10.64 4.29 15.13
C GLY A 30 -10.93 5.01 13.82
N GLU A 31 -11.75 6.05 13.91
CA GLU A 31 -12.22 6.83 12.75
C GLU A 31 -11.11 7.62 12.03
N LYS A 32 -9.93 7.71 12.61
CA LYS A 32 -8.77 8.30 11.93
C LYS A 32 -8.27 7.44 10.78
N VAL A 33 -8.50 6.13 10.84
CA VAL A 33 -8.11 5.21 9.77
C VAL A 33 -9.06 5.38 8.59
N VAL A 34 -8.50 5.84 7.47
CA VAL A 34 -9.25 6.08 6.22
C VAL A 34 -9.23 4.85 5.32
N ALA A 35 -8.05 4.25 5.12
CA ALA A 35 -7.88 3.11 4.24
C ALA A 35 -6.68 2.26 4.62
N ILE A 36 -6.74 0.97 4.31
CA ILE A 36 -5.65 0.01 4.51
C ILE A 36 -5.54 -0.85 3.26
N LEU A 37 -4.34 -0.96 2.73
CA LEU A 37 -4.03 -1.75 1.53
C LEU A 37 -2.81 -2.62 1.81
N VAL A 38 -2.86 -3.89 1.38
CA VAL A 38 -1.73 -4.82 1.40
C VAL A 38 -1.10 -4.86 0.01
N PHE A 39 0.20 -4.78 -0.07
CA PHE A 39 0.93 -4.89 -1.34
C PHE A 39 2.13 -5.83 -1.20
N GLY A 40 2.96 -5.91 -2.22
CA GLY A 40 4.15 -6.76 -2.21
C GLY A 40 3.84 -8.25 -2.31
N SER A 41 4.70 -9.08 -1.73
CA SER A 41 4.67 -10.53 -1.93
C SER A 41 3.43 -11.21 -1.34
N VAL A 42 2.92 -10.75 -0.23
CA VAL A 42 1.68 -11.31 0.37
C VAL A 42 0.48 -11.05 -0.53
N ALA A 43 0.36 -9.84 -1.10
CA ALA A 43 -0.71 -9.50 -2.01
C ALA A 43 -0.63 -10.26 -3.33
N SER A 44 0.57 -10.45 -3.87
CA SER A 44 0.80 -11.15 -5.15
C SER A 44 0.73 -12.68 -5.05
N GLY A 45 0.67 -13.24 -3.84
CA GLY A 45 0.73 -14.68 -3.61
C GLY A 45 2.13 -15.28 -3.71
N LYS A 46 3.19 -14.46 -3.76
CA LYS A 46 4.59 -14.87 -3.86
C LYS A 46 5.31 -14.90 -2.51
N ALA A 47 4.59 -14.63 -1.41
CA ALA A 47 5.17 -14.63 -0.07
C ALA A 47 5.75 -16.01 0.27
N ARG A 48 6.95 -16.00 0.87
CA ARG A 48 7.60 -17.21 1.36
C ARG A 48 7.25 -17.42 2.82
N PHE A 49 6.84 -18.62 3.13
CA PHE A 49 6.52 -19.04 4.49
C PHE A 49 7.08 -20.45 4.73
N ASP A 50 8.34 -20.52 5.13
CA ASP A 50 9.02 -21.76 5.46
C ASP A 50 9.89 -21.58 6.73
N GLU A 51 10.50 -22.65 7.22
CA GLU A 51 11.33 -22.61 8.44
C GLU A 51 12.54 -21.68 8.32
N ALA A 52 13.06 -21.48 7.09
CA ALA A 52 14.23 -20.68 6.84
C ALA A 52 13.90 -19.23 6.49
N HIS A 53 12.69 -18.94 6.01
CA HIS A 53 12.31 -17.62 5.52
C HIS A 53 10.81 -17.37 5.65
N GLN A 54 10.49 -16.18 6.11
CA GLN A 54 9.12 -15.66 6.20
C GLN A 54 9.08 -14.26 5.66
N SER A 55 8.23 -14.02 4.65
CA SER A 55 8.02 -12.69 4.11
C SER A 55 7.25 -11.82 5.09
N ASP A 56 7.62 -10.53 5.16
CA ASP A 56 6.85 -9.54 5.91
C ASP A 56 5.57 -9.16 5.16
N ILE A 57 4.60 -8.64 5.88
CA ILE A 57 3.38 -8.09 5.31
C ILE A 57 3.62 -6.60 5.03
N ASP A 58 3.56 -6.22 3.75
CA ASP A 58 3.69 -4.83 3.35
C ASP A 58 2.32 -4.14 3.37
N ILE A 59 2.20 -3.11 4.18
CA ILE A 59 0.94 -2.41 4.40
C ILE A 59 1.11 -0.93 4.09
N LEU A 60 0.15 -0.38 3.36
CA LEU A 60 -0.03 1.05 3.20
C LEU A 60 -1.32 1.44 3.91
N ALA A 61 -1.21 2.34 4.88
CA ALA A 61 -2.36 2.85 5.62
C ALA A 61 -2.50 4.36 5.45
N VAL A 62 -3.73 4.81 5.23
CA VAL A 62 -4.07 6.23 5.18
C VAL A 62 -4.78 6.57 6.48
N ILE A 63 -4.21 7.50 7.23
CA ILE A 63 -4.61 7.82 8.59
C ILE A 63 -4.64 9.34 8.78
N LYS A 64 -5.74 9.85 9.29
CA LYS A 64 -5.90 11.28 9.61
C LYS A 64 -5.08 11.66 10.83
N ASP A 65 -4.70 12.92 10.91
CA ASP A 65 -4.07 13.53 12.08
C ASP A 65 -2.76 12.84 12.52
N LEU A 66 -2.00 12.32 11.57
CA LEU A 66 -0.67 11.79 11.86
C LEU A 66 0.26 12.91 12.31
N HIS A 67 1.12 12.59 13.27
CA HIS A 67 2.14 13.53 13.71
C HIS A 67 3.04 13.92 12.51
N PRO A 68 3.36 15.20 12.33
CA PRO A 68 4.22 15.62 11.21
C PRO A 68 5.66 15.09 11.31
N ASP A 69 6.12 14.79 12.52
CA ASP A 69 7.45 14.22 12.76
C ASP A 69 7.44 12.71 12.50
N TYR A 70 8.34 12.26 11.63
CA TYR A 70 8.47 10.84 11.28
C TYR A 70 8.88 9.94 12.44
N PHE A 71 9.67 10.46 13.36
CA PHE A 71 10.08 9.69 14.54
C PHE A 71 8.88 9.36 15.43
N GLU A 72 7.99 10.33 15.65
CA GLU A 72 6.75 10.12 16.41
C GLU A 72 5.84 9.10 15.73
N ARG A 73 5.75 9.13 14.40
CA ARG A 73 5.02 8.11 13.63
C ARG A 73 5.64 6.72 13.81
N THR A 74 6.95 6.62 13.81
CA THR A 74 7.68 5.36 14.01
C THR A 74 7.36 4.76 15.38
N ILE A 75 7.31 5.58 16.43
CA ILE A 75 6.91 5.14 17.76
C ILE A 75 5.47 4.60 17.75
N SER A 76 4.54 5.31 17.12
CA SER A 76 3.15 4.88 16.99
C SER A 76 3.02 3.55 16.24
N LYS A 77 3.75 3.39 15.14
CA LYS A 77 3.81 2.14 14.37
C LYS A 77 4.32 0.97 15.22
N ALA A 78 5.41 1.20 15.95
CA ALA A 78 6.03 0.17 16.79
C ALA A 78 5.07 -0.30 17.89
N LYS A 79 4.31 0.60 18.48
CA LYS A 79 3.30 0.24 19.49
C LYS A 79 2.19 -0.66 18.91
N ILE A 80 1.69 -0.33 17.73
CA ILE A 80 0.65 -1.13 17.06
C ILE A 80 1.22 -2.49 16.66
N GLN A 81 2.38 -2.52 16.01
CA GLN A 81 3.02 -3.75 15.55
C GLN A 81 3.40 -4.69 16.70
N GLY A 82 3.92 -4.16 17.80
CA GLY A 82 4.30 -4.93 18.98
C GLY A 82 3.16 -5.71 19.60
N MET A 83 1.90 -5.29 19.38
CA MET A 83 0.71 -5.99 19.85
C MET A 83 0.36 -7.21 18.99
N SER A 84 0.84 -7.28 17.75
CA SER A 84 0.46 -8.31 16.77
C SER A 84 1.47 -9.45 16.66
N GLY A 85 2.72 -9.24 17.05
CA GLY A 85 3.76 -10.26 16.99
C GLY A 85 4.17 -10.70 15.57
N VAL A 86 3.85 -9.93 14.55
CA VAL A 86 4.06 -10.27 13.13
C VAL A 86 5.02 -9.28 12.49
N GLY A 87 5.82 -9.76 11.55
CA GLY A 87 6.62 -8.91 10.67
C GLY A 87 5.73 -8.10 9.74
N VAL A 88 5.60 -6.82 10.03
CA VAL A 88 4.84 -5.88 9.21
C VAL A 88 5.75 -4.72 8.83
N GLU A 89 5.86 -4.44 7.55
CA GLU A 89 6.41 -3.19 7.04
C GLU A 89 5.25 -2.27 6.66
N SER A 90 5.08 -1.19 7.38
CA SER A 90 3.96 -0.28 7.13
C SER A 90 4.43 1.10 6.71
N VAL A 91 3.76 1.65 5.73
CA VAL A 91 3.87 3.04 5.32
C VAL A 91 2.57 3.73 5.69
N TRP A 92 2.67 4.81 6.45
CA TRP A 92 1.52 5.60 6.90
C TRP A 92 1.55 6.98 6.26
N TYR A 93 0.45 7.33 5.60
CA TYR A 93 0.26 8.64 5.00
C TYR A 93 -1.03 9.28 5.53
N THR A 94 -1.04 10.60 5.64
CA THR A 94 -2.29 11.33 5.74
C THR A 94 -3.02 11.29 4.39
N PRO A 95 -4.34 11.57 4.34
CA PRO A 95 -5.04 11.65 3.05
C PRO A 95 -4.38 12.62 2.06
N GLU A 96 -3.90 13.77 2.54
CA GLU A 96 -3.22 14.78 1.72
C GLU A 96 -1.89 14.26 1.18
N GLU A 97 -1.10 13.61 2.05
CA GLU A 97 0.17 12.99 1.65
C GLU A 97 -0.05 11.88 0.63
N MET A 98 -1.08 11.05 0.83
CA MET A 98 -1.42 9.96 -0.11
C MET A 98 -1.76 10.51 -1.49
N THR A 99 -2.56 11.56 -1.56
CA THR A 99 -2.89 12.22 -2.82
C THR A 99 -1.65 12.73 -3.52
N LYS A 100 -0.75 13.39 -2.79
CA LYS A 100 0.49 13.94 -3.35
C LYS A 100 1.45 12.84 -3.82
N ILE A 101 1.63 11.78 -3.06
CA ILE A 101 2.53 10.70 -3.46
C ILE A 101 1.98 9.92 -4.66
N ALA A 102 0.67 9.76 -4.75
CA ALA A 102 0.03 9.15 -5.92
C ALA A 102 0.27 9.98 -7.19
N GLU A 103 0.28 11.31 -7.08
CA GLU A 103 0.61 12.20 -8.20
C GLU A 103 2.07 12.07 -8.64
N ARG A 104 2.99 11.85 -7.71
CA ARG A 104 4.42 11.65 -7.98
C ARG A 104 4.75 10.29 -8.59
N LYS A 105 3.93 9.29 -8.34
CA LYS A 105 4.02 7.94 -8.92
C LYS A 105 5.36 7.22 -8.70
N PRO A 106 5.91 7.17 -7.49
CA PRO A 106 7.09 6.32 -7.27
C PRO A 106 6.74 4.84 -7.46
N PRO A 107 7.70 3.98 -7.86
CA PRO A 107 7.43 2.59 -8.22
C PRO A 107 6.64 1.81 -7.17
N TYR A 108 6.95 1.94 -5.88
CA TYR A 108 6.24 1.21 -4.82
C TYR A 108 4.77 1.63 -4.69
N ILE A 109 4.45 2.89 -4.99
CA ILE A 109 3.06 3.39 -5.00
C ILE A 109 2.31 2.85 -6.22
N LEU A 110 2.98 2.81 -7.38
CA LEU A 110 2.39 2.18 -8.57
C LEU A 110 2.05 0.72 -8.30
N ASP A 111 2.98 -0.03 -7.75
CA ASP A 111 2.75 -1.44 -7.40
C ASP A 111 1.63 -1.60 -6.38
N ALA A 112 1.62 -0.77 -5.34
CA ALA A 112 0.61 -0.83 -4.30
C ALA A 112 -0.80 -0.53 -4.84
N LEU A 113 -0.96 0.55 -5.60
CA LEU A 113 -2.28 0.97 -6.09
C LEU A 113 -2.79 0.11 -7.25
N ILE A 114 -1.90 -0.44 -8.07
CA ILE A 114 -2.29 -1.25 -9.24
C ILE A 114 -2.50 -2.72 -8.84
N HIS A 115 -1.62 -3.29 -8.04
CA HIS A 115 -1.62 -4.72 -7.69
C HIS A 115 -1.98 -5.02 -6.24
N GLY A 116 -2.09 -4.01 -5.39
CA GLY A 116 -2.41 -4.20 -3.99
C GLY A 116 -3.84 -4.66 -3.77
N ILE A 117 -4.06 -5.19 -2.59
CA ILE A 117 -5.36 -5.64 -2.12
C ILE A 117 -5.88 -4.65 -1.08
N ILE A 118 -6.98 -3.98 -1.39
CA ILE A 118 -7.64 -3.08 -0.44
C ILE A 118 -8.34 -3.92 0.63
N ILE A 119 -7.94 -3.73 1.88
CA ILE A 119 -8.50 -4.43 3.03
C ILE A 119 -9.64 -3.62 3.66
N TYR A 120 -9.45 -2.31 3.77
CA TYR A 120 -10.38 -1.39 4.42
C TYR A 120 -10.36 -0.06 3.68
N ASP A 121 -11.53 0.50 3.40
CA ASP A 121 -11.58 1.72 2.59
C ASP A 121 -12.85 2.53 2.92
N THR A 122 -12.69 3.56 3.72
CA THR A 122 -13.80 4.46 4.03
C THR A 122 -14.04 5.43 2.88
N GLU A 123 -15.31 5.62 2.53
CA GLU A 123 -15.73 6.52 1.45
C GLU A 123 -15.06 6.21 0.10
N GLN A 124 -14.58 4.98 -0.09
CA GLN A 124 -13.88 4.55 -1.31
C GLN A 124 -12.64 5.41 -1.62
N PHE A 125 -11.97 5.94 -0.61
CA PHE A 125 -10.82 6.82 -0.79
C PHE A 125 -9.71 6.16 -1.60
N MET A 126 -9.30 4.98 -1.19
CA MET A 126 -8.20 4.25 -1.86
C MET A 126 -8.62 3.78 -3.25
N GLU A 127 -9.83 3.30 -3.39
CA GLU A 127 -10.38 2.87 -4.68
C GLU A 127 -10.40 4.03 -5.68
N LYS A 128 -10.87 5.19 -5.28
CA LYS A 128 -10.86 6.39 -6.12
C LYS A 128 -9.46 6.84 -6.48
N THR A 129 -8.54 6.80 -5.53
CA THR A 129 -7.12 7.13 -5.75
C THR A 129 -6.49 6.18 -6.77
N ALA A 130 -6.72 4.87 -6.61
CA ALA A 130 -6.21 3.86 -7.54
C ALA A 130 -6.82 4.00 -8.94
N THR A 131 -8.12 4.24 -9.04
CA THR A 131 -8.82 4.43 -10.32
C THR A 131 -8.26 5.65 -11.07
N LYS A 132 -8.10 6.77 -10.39
CA LYS A 132 -7.51 7.98 -10.96
C LYS A 132 -6.09 7.74 -11.48
N LEU A 133 -5.29 7.01 -10.70
CA LEU A 133 -3.93 6.66 -11.12
C LEU A 133 -3.94 5.79 -12.38
N LYS A 134 -4.77 4.75 -12.43
CA LYS A 134 -4.91 3.86 -13.60
C LYS A 134 -5.29 4.64 -14.86
N GLU A 135 -6.23 5.56 -14.73
CA GLU A 135 -6.66 6.44 -15.85
C GLU A 135 -5.52 7.34 -16.33
N GLU A 136 -4.76 7.93 -15.40
CA GLU A 136 -3.59 8.75 -15.74
C GLU A 136 -2.50 7.95 -16.46
N LEU A 137 -2.18 6.75 -15.96
CA LEU A 137 -1.17 5.89 -16.57
C LEU A 137 -1.58 5.49 -18.00
N LYS A 138 -2.85 5.14 -18.20
CA LYS A 138 -3.40 4.82 -19.51
C LYS A 138 -3.32 6.00 -20.46
N ARG A 139 -3.73 7.18 -20.01
CA ARG A 139 -3.69 8.40 -20.81
C ARG A 139 -2.27 8.79 -21.21
N LYS A 140 -1.31 8.62 -20.30
CA LYS A 140 0.11 8.91 -20.56
C LYS A 140 0.85 7.83 -21.31
N GLY A 141 0.20 6.69 -21.59
CA GLY A 141 0.81 5.57 -22.30
C GLY A 141 1.87 4.83 -21.50
N VAL A 142 1.80 4.88 -20.19
CA VAL A 142 2.71 4.15 -19.31
C VAL A 142 2.39 2.67 -19.37
N LYS A 143 3.40 1.83 -19.52
CA LYS A 143 3.27 0.37 -19.61
C LYS A 143 4.04 -0.31 -18.50
N GLU A 144 3.45 -1.35 -17.93
CA GLU A 144 4.10 -2.24 -16.99
C GLU A 144 4.82 -3.36 -17.75
N THR A 145 6.04 -3.66 -17.36
CA THR A 145 6.80 -4.84 -17.80
C THR A 145 7.03 -5.76 -16.61
N GLU A 146 7.61 -6.93 -16.80
CA GLU A 146 7.92 -7.88 -15.71
C GLU A 146 8.82 -7.26 -14.63
N THR A 147 9.63 -6.28 -14.97
CA THR A 147 10.65 -5.72 -14.07
C THR A 147 10.52 -4.23 -13.79
N ALA A 148 9.69 -3.51 -14.53
CA ALA A 148 9.67 -2.05 -14.43
C ALA A 148 8.39 -1.42 -15.00
N TRP A 149 8.19 -0.16 -14.65
CA TRP A 149 7.21 0.72 -15.27
C TRP A 149 7.89 1.54 -16.37
N LYS A 150 7.36 1.44 -17.58
CA LYS A 150 7.89 2.15 -18.76
C LYS A 150 7.05 3.37 -19.10
N TRP A 151 7.69 4.51 -19.05
CA TRP A 151 7.13 5.78 -19.49
C TRP A 151 7.47 6.01 -20.97
N PRO A 152 6.53 6.55 -21.78
CA PRO A 152 6.83 6.85 -23.17
C PRO A 152 7.88 7.96 -23.26
N THR A 153 8.88 7.75 -24.10
CA THR A 153 9.87 8.78 -24.43
C THR A 153 9.31 9.66 -25.53
N LYS A 154 9.52 10.99 -25.43
CA LYS A 154 9.07 11.95 -26.46
C LYS A 154 9.89 11.85 -27.74
N LYS A 155 11.15 11.39 -27.64
CA LYS A 155 12.05 11.19 -28.78
C LYS A 155 12.86 9.91 -28.58
N THR A 156 13.07 9.13 -29.64
CA THR A 156 14.06 8.07 -29.66
C THR A 156 15.47 8.67 -29.77
N ILE A 157 16.50 7.89 -29.45
CA ILE A 157 17.88 8.34 -29.54
C ILE A 157 18.20 8.82 -30.98
N GLU A 158 17.59 8.19 -31.97
CA GLU A 158 17.73 8.53 -33.40
C GLU A 158 17.08 9.87 -33.77
N GLU A 159 16.12 10.31 -32.99
CA GLU A 159 15.38 11.61 -33.17
C GLU A 159 16.05 12.76 -32.43
N ILE A 160 17.10 12.50 -31.66
CA ILE A 160 17.84 13.53 -30.94
C ILE A 160 18.86 14.14 -31.90
N GLU A 161 18.63 15.35 -32.34
CA GLU A 161 19.61 16.14 -33.07
C GLU A 161 20.62 16.75 -32.11
N PHE A 162 21.88 16.53 -32.38
CA PHE A 162 22.98 17.11 -31.61
C PHE A 162 23.37 18.47 -32.18
#